data_f82d6a27e85127a0ec1abc12e02b6260
#
_entry.id   f82d6a27e85127a0ec1abc12e02b6260
#
_cell.length_a   1.000
_cell.length_b   1.000
_cell.length_c   1.000
_cell.angle_alpha   90.00
_cell.angle_beta   90.00
_cell.angle_gamma   90.00
#
_symmetry.space_group_name_H-M   'P 1'
#
loop_
_entity.id
_entity.type
_entity.pdbx_description
1 polymer ?
#
loop_
_entity_poly.entity_id
_entity_poly.type
_entity_poly.pdbx_seq_one_letter_code
_entity_poly.pdbx_strand_id
1 'polypeptide(L)'
;MADRCEIKEYGLVLGSFSPMHTGHLDLIMMAKRICKKGAIVAVCGLDGDRGTRVGLPLERRYEIIKNIFKDDPLVKVVCMKDNDIGIAGYNDKWKEWLTALAHRIAEKLDGVTWTELLANLTLFTGEPSYLEAVESVPVGYREKHAFIEGLGPNAYLIPRTINTISATQIRKRPMTFWNEIIGPGFKSYFAKRILIIGTASEGKSTLTRDLARYFDADFSEEYGHEAIDAKTSNREHPDDTQLTLDDYFSFLDVQYKYNTTCNKKLKICDSDAMTTLMYAKYYSTDSRYRITEDDYVKIEEHAKFLKYDVIFVMPPQENSWVQDGCRDCLTNSFEDRQKQYQVLMKILGQHYCTEDVVYLTKNYYDNFIKAKEVISQVLTD
;
A
#
# COMPACT_ATOMS: atom_id res chain seq x y z
N MET A 1 14.80 -28.62 32.47
CA MET A 1 13.39 -28.23 32.29
C MET A 1 13.39 -26.71 32.42
N ALA A 2 13.12 -25.99 31.34
CA ALA A 2 13.00 -24.55 31.44
C ALA A 2 11.80 -24.26 32.35
N ASP A 3 12.02 -23.49 33.41
CA ASP A 3 10.94 -22.97 34.24
C ASP A 3 9.92 -22.31 33.31
N ARG A 4 8.70 -22.84 33.31
CA ARG A 4 7.62 -22.24 32.51
C ARG A 4 7.33 -20.89 33.15
N CYS A 5 7.69 -19.82 32.43
CA CYS A 5 7.29 -18.47 32.78
C CYS A 5 5.79 -18.44 33.10
N GLU A 6 5.41 -17.89 34.24
CA GLU A 6 4.01 -17.70 34.59
C GLU A 6 3.39 -16.72 33.59
N ILE A 7 2.40 -17.19 32.83
CA ILE A 7 1.74 -16.38 31.81
C ILE A 7 0.69 -15.50 32.48
N LYS A 8 0.84 -14.19 32.26
CA LYS A 8 -0.02 -13.16 32.85
C LYS A 8 -1.28 -12.89 32.00
N GLU A 9 -2.09 -11.93 32.41
CA GLU A 9 -3.41 -11.70 31.79
C GLU A 9 -3.37 -11.18 30.37
N TYR A 10 -2.40 -10.28 30.05
CA TYR A 10 -2.24 -9.67 28.73
C TYR A 10 -0.98 -10.18 28.03
N GLY A 11 -1.11 -10.54 26.76
CA GLY A 11 0.03 -10.83 25.90
C GLY A 11 0.46 -9.60 25.11
N LEU A 12 1.72 -9.22 25.18
CA LEU A 12 2.29 -8.11 24.40
C LEU A 12 3.11 -8.67 23.24
N VAL A 13 2.83 -8.21 22.03
CA VAL A 13 3.67 -8.41 20.85
C VAL A 13 4.08 -7.05 20.32
N LEU A 14 5.37 -6.79 20.28
CA LEU A 14 5.90 -5.50 19.82
C LEU A 14 6.78 -5.67 18.60
N GLY A 15 6.81 -4.66 17.75
CA GLY A 15 7.68 -4.67 16.58
C GLY A 15 7.46 -3.50 15.64
N SER A 16 8.36 -3.37 14.65
CA SER A 16 8.21 -2.39 13.59
C SER A 16 7.18 -2.81 12.53
N PHE A 17 6.91 -4.11 12.37
CA PHE A 17 5.97 -4.68 11.40
C PHE A 17 6.14 -4.09 9.98
N SER A 18 7.32 -4.20 9.44
CA SER A 18 7.70 -3.55 8.17
C SER A 18 8.18 -4.56 7.11
N PRO A 19 7.28 -5.40 6.54
CA PRO A 19 5.85 -5.57 6.82
C PRO A 19 5.55 -6.52 7.98
N MET A 20 4.25 -6.60 8.36
CA MET A 20 3.74 -7.71 9.15
C MET A 20 3.79 -9.01 8.32
N HIS A 21 4.19 -10.11 8.95
CA HIS A 21 4.33 -11.42 8.30
C HIS A 21 3.85 -12.56 9.20
N THR A 22 3.79 -13.77 8.67
CA THR A 22 3.28 -14.96 9.37
C THR A 22 3.94 -15.17 10.73
N GLY A 23 5.26 -14.96 10.88
CA GLY A 23 5.92 -15.06 12.17
C GLY A 23 5.42 -14.06 13.21
N HIS A 24 5.03 -12.85 12.82
CA HIS A 24 4.37 -11.91 13.74
C HIS A 24 2.95 -12.36 14.07
N LEU A 25 2.22 -12.90 13.07
CA LEU A 25 0.87 -13.41 13.30
C LEU A 25 0.86 -14.57 14.29
N ASP A 26 1.81 -15.50 14.18
CA ASP A 26 1.95 -16.63 15.09
C ASP A 26 2.14 -16.17 16.55
N LEU A 27 2.99 -15.15 16.77
CA LEU A 27 3.18 -14.55 18.10
C LEU A 27 1.88 -13.95 18.64
N ILE A 28 1.15 -13.20 17.80
CA ILE A 28 -0.11 -12.55 18.18
C ILE A 28 -1.19 -13.60 18.47
N MET A 29 -1.31 -14.62 17.65
CA MET A 29 -2.29 -15.70 17.86
C MET A 29 -1.98 -16.49 19.11
N MET A 30 -0.71 -16.76 19.41
CA MET A 30 -0.33 -17.42 20.64
C MET A 30 -0.63 -16.56 21.86
N ALA A 31 -0.25 -15.30 21.87
CA ALA A 31 -0.56 -14.35 22.93
C ALA A 31 -2.07 -14.27 23.20
N LYS A 32 -2.86 -14.11 22.13
CA LYS A 32 -4.33 -14.08 22.17
C LYS A 32 -4.95 -15.35 22.78
N ARG A 33 -4.36 -16.52 22.47
CA ARG A 33 -4.88 -17.83 22.91
C ARG A 33 -4.55 -18.16 24.35
N ILE A 34 -3.38 -17.74 24.82
CA ILE A 34 -2.85 -18.13 26.13
C ILE A 34 -3.25 -17.10 27.19
N CYS A 35 -3.28 -15.82 26.88
CA CYS A 35 -3.59 -14.77 27.83
C CYS A 35 -5.10 -14.53 27.95
N LYS A 36 -5.61 -14.47 29.19
CA LYS A 36 -7.05 -14.35 29.47
C LYS A 36 -7.71 -13.11 28.86
N LYS A 37 -6.97 -11.98 28.79
CA LYS A 37 -7.45 -10.70 28.25
C LYS A 37 -6.97 -10.44 26.84
N GLY A 38 -6.38 -11.46 26.18
CA GLY A 38 -5.98 -11.40 24.77
C GLY A 38 -4.61 -10.78 24.53
N ALA A 39 -4.40 -10.26 23.31
CA ALA A 39 -3.15 -9.74 22.85
C ALA A 39 -3.17 -8.21 22.65
N ILE A 40 -2.06 -7.58 22.96
CA ILE A 40 -1.77 -6.17 22.67
C ILE A 40 -0.66 -6.15 21.61
N VAL A 41 -0.91 -5.53 20.47
CA VAL A 41 0.04 -5.38 19.38
C VAL A 41 0.57 -3.95 19.40
N ALA A 42 1.82 -3.76 19.77
CA ALA A 42 2.47 -2.47 19.81
C ALA A 42 3.28 -2.25 18.51
N VAL A 43 2.76 -1.38 17.64
CA VAL A 43 3.44 -0.97 16.42
C VAL A 43 4.41 0.15 16.78
N CYS A 44 5.71 -0.13 16.69
CA CYS A 44 6.76 0.77 17.17
C CYS A 44 7.63 1.29 16.00
N GLY A 45 8.14 2.50 16.14
CA GLY A 45 9.06 3.04 15.14
C GLY A 45 9.60 4.43 15.49
N LEU A 46 10.71 4.76 14.82
CA LEU A 46 11.36 6.07 14.83
C LEU A 46 11.09 6.79 13.51
N ASP A 47 11.13 8.11 13.52
CA ASP A 47 11.19 8.89 12.29
C ASP A 47 12.42 8.47 11.48
N GLY A 48 12.24 8.17 10.20
CA GLY A 48 13.32 7.67 9.33
C GLY A 48 13.76 6.24 9.60
N ASP A 49 12.96 5.44 10.30
CA ASP A 49 13.22 4.02 10.51
C ASP A 49 13.22 3.21 9.19
N ARG A 50 13.50 1.91 9.27
CA ARG A 50 13.54 1.03 8.09
C ARG A 50 12.22 0.99 7.34
N GLY A 51 11.09 1.11 8.04
CA GLY A 51 9.77 1.15 7.42
C GLY A 51 9.56 2.44 6.64
N THR A 52 9.89 3.57 7.23
CA THR A 52 9.82 4.89 6.60
C THR A 52 10.68 4.95 5.33
N ARG A 53 11.92 4.43 5.39
CA ARG A 53 12.84 4.42 4.22
C ARG A 53 12.33 3.61 3.04
N VAL A 54 11.49 2.63 3.28
CA VAL A 54 10.84 1.84 2.21
C VAL A 54 9.40 2.29 1.93
N GLY A 55 8.99 3.47 2.37
CA GLY A 55 7.66 4.02 2.10
C GLY A 55 6.51 3.46 2.94
N LEU A 56 6.84 2.80 4.06
CA LEU A 56 5.89 2.31 5.07
C LEU A 56 6.10 3.04 6.40
N PRO A 57 5.75 4.34 6.51
CA PRO A 57 5.88 5.09 7.76
C PRO A 57 5.05 4.48 8.87
N LEU A 58 5.34 4.83 10.12
CA LEU A 58 4.74 4.23 11.31
C LEU A 58 3.22 4.31 11.29
N GLU A 59 2.67 5.46 10.96
CA GLU A 59 1.22 5.71 10.91
C GLU A 59 0.53 4.77 9.90
N ARG A 60 1.13 4.60 8.73
CA ARG A 60 0.60 3.68 7.70
C ARG A 60 0.63 2.22 8.16
N ARG A 61 1.73 1.79 8.79
CA ARG A 61 1.84 0.44 9.37
C ARG A 61 0.79 0.21 10.45
N TYR A 62 0.62 1.19 11.33
CA TYR A 62 -0.40 1.14 12.39
C TYR A 62 -1.81 1.01 11.82
N GLU A 63 -2.20 1.85 10.87
CA GLU A 63 -3.53 1.77 10.26
C GLU A 63 -3.78 0.44 9.52
N ILE A 64 -2.78 -0.09 8.82
CA ILE A 64 -2.90 -1.41 8.18
C ILE A 64 -3.14 -2.50 9.23
N ILE A 65 -2.36 -2.52 10.31
CA ILE A 65 -2.48 -3.55 11.35
C ILE A 65 -3.78 -3.40 12.13
N LYS A 66 -4.19 -2.18 12.45
CA LYS A 66 -5.47 -1.88 13.07
C LYS A 66 -6.64 -2.42 12.23
N ASN A 67 -6.59 -2.25 10.90
CA ASN A 67 -7.60 -2.78 10.00
C ASN A 67 -7.60 -4.31 9.92
N ILE A 68 -6.44 -4.98 10.07
CA ILE A 68 -6.37 -6.45 10.10
C ILE A 68 -7.15 -7.01 11.30
N PHE A 69 -7.08 -6.34 12.45
CA PHE A 69 -7.69 -6.82 13.71
C PHE A 69 -8.94 -6.03 14.14
N LYS A 70 -9.54 -5.21 13.26
CA LYS A 70 -10.65 -4.31 13.61
C LYS A 70 -11.86 -5.03 14.22
N ASP A 71 -12.13 -6.26 13.78
CA ASP A 71 -13.27 -7.08 14.19
C ASP A 71 -12.89 -8.12 15.27
N ASP A 72 -11.67 -8.05 15.82
CA ASP A 72 -11.18 -8.97 16.83
C ASP A 72 -11.11 -8.30 18.22
N PRO A 73 -12.10 -8.55 19.12
CA PRO A 73 -12.17 -7.91 20.42
C PRO A 73 -11.03 -8.31 21.37
N LEU A 74 -10.33 -9.43 21.08
CA LEU A 74 -9.23 -9.92 21.89
C LEU A 74 -7.86 -9.38 21.43
N VAL A 75 -7.82 -8.57 20.38
CA VAL A 75 -6.58 -7.95 19.89
C VAL A 75 -6.71 -6.42 19.97
N LYS A 76 -5.86 -5.79 20.76
CA LYS A 76 -5.75 -4.33 20.86
C LYS A 76 -4.50 -3.86 20.14
N VAL A 77 -4.64 -2.92 19.22
CA VAL A 77 -3.50 -2.36 18.48
C VAL A 77 -3.18 -0.96 19.00
N VAL A 78 -1.92 -0.73 19.34
CA VAL A 78 -1.43 0.57 19.83
C VAL A 78 -0.26 1.03 18.96
N CYS A 79 -0.11 2.35 18.81
CA CYS A 79 0.99 2.99 18.10
C CYS A 79 1.96 3.60 19.12
N MET A 80 3.26 3.35 18.95
CA MET A 80 4.32 3.89 19.79
C MET A 80 5.39 4.54 18.94
N LYS A 81 5.49 5.85 19.03
CA LYS A 81 6.53 6.62 18.37
C LYS A 81 7.71 6.80 19.33
N ASP A 82 8.81 6.14 19.05
CA ASP A 82 9.97 6.08 19.94
C ASP A 82 10.60 7.48 20.17
N ASN A 83 10.47 8.41 19.20
CA ASN A 83 10.92 9.81 19.34
C ASN A 83 10.20 10.56 20.45
N ASP A 84 8.92 10.26 20.69
CA ASP A 84 8.11 10.96 21.69
C ASP A 84 8.59 10.69 23.13
N ILE A 85 9.43 9.67 23.32
CA ILE A 85 9.97 9.26 24.61
C ILE A 85 11.40 9.81 24.82
N GLY A 86 11.99 10.46 23.84
CA GLY A 86 13.37 10.95 23.86
C GLY A 86 14.42 9.83 23.91
N ILE A 87 14.04 8.61 23.49
CA ILE A 87 14.88 7.42 23.52
C ILE A 87 15.33 7.09 22.12
N ALA A 88 16.56 7.39 21.79
CA ALA A 88 17.25 6.91 20.61
C ALA A 88 17.96 5.58 20.95
N GLY A 89 17.33 4.45 20.68
CA GLY A 89 17.93 3.12 20.81
C GLY A 89 17.50 2.31 22.05
N TYR A 90 17.27 1.04 21.83
CA TYR A 90 16.69 0.11 22.81
C TYR A 90 17.63 -0.31 23.96
N ASN A 91 18.96 -0.08 23.83
CA ASN A 91 19.91 -0.86 24.64
C ASN A 91 20.05 -0.46 26.10
N ASP A 92 19.74 0.82 26.48
CA ASP A 92 19.98 1.26 27.86
C ASP A 92 18.73 1.79 28.59
N LYS A 93 17.55 1.78 27.92
CA LYS A 93 16.35 2.45 28.44
C LYS A 93 15.05 1.62 28.33
N TRP A 94 15.15 0.32 28.32
CA TRP A 94 14.00 -0.59 28.28
C TRP A 94 12.94 -0.27 29.34
N LYS A 95 13.38 0.07 30.54
CA LYS A 95 12.48 0.38 31.65
C LYS A 95 11.63 1.60 31.38
N GLU A 96 12.25 2.70 30.92
CA GLU A 96 11.55 3.93 30.58
C GLU A 96 10.61 3.70 29.39
N TRP A 97 11.08 2.96 28.40
CA TRP A 97 10.30 2.62 27.21
C TRP A 97 9.08 1.75 27.51
N LEU A 98 9.25 0.67 28.30
CA LEU A 98 8.15 -0.19 28.72
C LEU A 98 7.13 0.56 29.59
N THR A 99 7.59 1.47 30.44
CA THR A 99 6.72 2.33 31.25
C THR A 99 5.89 3.27 30.37
N ALA A 100 6.52 3.93 29.40
CA ALA A 100 5.83 4.80 28.47
C ALA A 100 4.85 4.02 27.57
N LEU A 101 5.22 2.82 27.13
CA LEU A 101 4.32 1.92 26.42
C LEU A 101 3.13 1.51 27.27
N ALA A 102 3.35 1.17 28.54
CA ALA A 102 2.28 0.81 29.47
C ALA A 102 1.28 1.95 29.71
N HIS A 103 1.75 3.18 29.84
CA HIS A 103 0.89 4.37 29.86
C HIS A 103 0.05 4.49 28.59
N ARG A 104 0.68 4.38 27.43
CA ARG A 104 -0.01 4.46 26.13
C ARG A 104 -1.05 3.36 25.93
N ILE A 105 -0.80 2.17 26.45
CA ILE A 105 -1.76 1.07 26.40
C ILE A 105 -2.90 1.32 27.37
N ALA A 106 -2.60 1.73 28.63
CA ALA A 106 -3.59 2.01 29.66
C ALA A 106 -4.60 3.09 29.24
N GLU A 107 -4.16 4.12 28.52
CA GLU A 107 -5.05 5.14 27.92
C GLU A 107 -6.13 4.54 26.98
N LYS A 108 -5.90 3.33 26.46
CA LYS A 108 -6.80 2.64 25.54
C LYS A 108 -7.58 1.48 26.18
N LEU A 109 -7.33 1.21 27.45
CA LEU A 109 -7.98 0.16 28.22
C LEU A 109 -8.75 0.79 29.37
N ASP A 110 -10.08 0.71 29.31
CA ASP A 110 -10.94 1.25 30.36
C ASP A 110 -10.67 0.59 31.72
N GLY A 111 -10.42 1.43 32.73
CA GLY A 111 -10.30 0.98 34.13
C GLY A 111 -9.01 0.24 34.48
N VAL A 112 -7.98 0.29 33.65
CA VAL A 112 -6.67 -0.35 33.89
C VAL A 112 -5.61 0.71 34.09
N THR A 113 -4.89 0.68 35.21
CA THR A 113 -3.73 1.53 35.44
C THR A 113 -2.50 0.99 34.71
N TRP A 114 -1.54 1.86 34.38
CA TRP A 114 -0.30 1.43 33.73
C TRP A 114 0.54 0.48 34.63
N THR A 115 0.46 0.63 35.94
CA THR A 115 1.12 -0.26 36.92
C THR A 115 0.51 -1.66 36.96
N GLU A 116 -0.82 -1.73 37.00
CA GLU A 116 -1.55 -3.00 36.88
C GLU A 116 -1.25 -3.69 35.53
N LEU A 117 -1.16 -2.90 34.47
CA LEU A 117 -0.83 -3.44 33.17
C LEU A 117 0.57 -4.03 33.13
N LEU A 118 1.61 -3.33 33.59
CA LEU A 118 2.98 -3.86 33.66
C LEU A 118 3.08 -5.14 34.48
N ALA A 119 2.38 -5.18 35.63
CA ALA A 119 2.32 -6.38 36.47
C ALA A 119 1.67 -7.58 35.79
N ASN A 120 0.78 -7.32 34.81
CA ASN A 120 -0.04 -8.32 34.13
C ASN A 120 0.30 -8.54 32.68
N LEU A 121 1.47 -8.08 32.20
CA LEU A 121 1.98 -8.28 30.85
C LEU A 121 2.91 -9.49 30.75
N THR A 122 2.74 -10.28 29.68
CA THR A 122 3.74 -11.22 29.18
C THR A 122 4.16 -10.82 27.77
N LEU A 123 5.44 -10.53 27.56
CA LEU A 123 6.00 -10.25 26.25
C LEU A 123 6.20 -11.54 25.46
N PHE A 124 5.54 -11.67 24.31
CA PHE A 124 5.75 -12.77 23.38
C PHE A 124 6.75 -12.33 22.31
N THR A 125 7.86 -13.03 22.21
CA THR A 125 8.94 -12.68 21.29
C THR A 125 9.60 -13.89 20.65
N GLY A 126 10.12 -13.73 19.43
CA GLY A 126 10.99 -14.69 18.77
C GLY A 126 12.48 -14.33 18.88
N GLU A 127 12.81 -13.22 19.56
CA GLU A 127 14.18 -12.70 19.69
C GLU A 127 14.70 -12.95 21.12
N PRO A 128 15.77 -13.77 21.28
CA PRO A 128 16.36 -14.00 22.61
C PRO A 128 16.84 -12.72 23.31
N SER A 129 17.31 -11.72 22.53
CA SER A 129 17.76 -10.45 23.08
C SER A 129 16.66 -9.66 23.82
N TYR A 130 15.41 -9.83 23.44
CA TYR A 130 14.28 -9.22 24.17
C TYR A 130 14.00 -9.93 25.50
N LEU A 131 14.28 -11.23 25.59
CA LEU A 131 14.18 -11.96 26.84
C LEU A 131 15.17 -11.39 27.86
N GLU A 132 16.43 -11.27 27.48
CA GLU A 132 17.50 -10.70 28.31
C GLU A 132 17.18 -9.26 28.72
N ALA A 133 16.68 -8.44 27.79
CA ALA A 133 16.31 -7.05 28.04
C ALA A 133 15.16 -6.93 29.08
N VAL A 134 14.16 -7.79 29.02
CA VAL A 134 13.05 -7.79 29.97
C VAL A 134 13.48 -8.33 31.34
N GLU A 135 14.29 -9.38 31.38
CA GLU A 135 14.83 -9.93 32.64
C GLU A 135 15.81 -8.97 33.35
N SER A 136 16.53 -8.15 32.58
CA SER A 136 17.43 -7.12 33.11
C SER A 136 16.72 -5.87 33.68
N VAL A 137 15.42 -5.73 33.43
CA VAL A 137 14.63 -4.66 34.04
C VAL A 137 14.48 -4.94 35.52
N PRO A 138 15.12 -4.15 36.44
CA PRO A 138 15.04 -4.42 37.85
C PRO A 138 13.56 -4.45 38.29
N VAL A 139 13.21 -5.46 39.00
CA VAL A 139 11.90 -5.65 39.62
C VAL A 139 11.71 -4.54 40.67
N GLY A 140 11.28 -3.36 40.21
CA GLY A 140 11.04 -2.25 41.12
C GLY A 140 10.95 -0.91 40.34
N TYR A 141 9.77 -0.34 40.28
CA TYR A 141 9.54 1.02 39.78
C TYR A 141 9.52 2.00 40.98
N ARG A 142 10.24 3.11 40.86
CA ARG A 142 10.26 4.15 41.89
C ARG A 142 9.24 5.22 41.53
N GLU A 143 8.06 5.12 42.05
CA GLU A 143 7.15 6.28 42.09
C GLU A 143 7.34 7.00 43.41
N LYS A 144 7.86 8.24 43.40
CA LYS A 144 7.97 9.17 44.54
C LYS A 144 8.40 8.52 45.88
N HIS A 145 9.52 7.77 45.89
CA HIS A 145 10.14 7.17 47.05
C HIS A 145 9.63 5.78 47.53
N ALA A 146 8.75 5.08 46.83
CA ALA A 146 8.41 3.71 47.10
C ALA A 146 8.93 2.74 46.04
N PHE A 147 9.58 1.66 46.42
CA PHE A 147 9.88 0.51 45.57
C PHE A 147 8.66 -0.41 45.58
N ILE A 148 8.10 -0.73 44.41
CA ILE A 148 7.11 -1.78 44.26
C ILE A 148 7.84 -2.98 43.65
N GLU A 149 8.17 -3.98 44.49
CA GLU A 149 8.78 -5.22 44.02
C GLU A 149 7.78 -6.06 43.23
N GLY A 150 8.22 -6.68 42.15
CA GLY A 150 7.42 -7.62 41.36
C GLY A 150 6.67 -7.05 40.17
N LEU A 151 6.80 -5.77 39.83
CA LEU A 151 6.11 -5.09 38.74
C LEU A 151 6.91 -5.08 37.43
N GLY A 152 7.28 -6.24 36.90
CA GLY A 152 7.91 -6.34 35.60
C GLY A 152 7.10 -7.24 34.64
N PRO A 153 7.09 -6.98 33.33
CA PRO A 153 6.54 -7.93 32.37
C PRO A 153 7.37 -9.22 32.39
N ASN A 154 6.71 -10.36 32.21
CA ASN A 154 7.41 -11.59 31.90
C ASN A 154 7.69 -11.66 30.39
N ALA A 155 8.63 -12.50 29.99
CA ALA A 155 8.86 -12.77 28.57
C ALA A 155 8.67 -14.24 28.24
N TYR A 156 8.03 -14.50 27.11
CA TYR A 156 7.80 -15.84 26.58
C TYR A 156 8.48 -15.96 25.21
N LEU A 157 9.54 -16.76 25.16
CA LEU A 157 10.30 -16.97 23.92
C LEU A 157 9.66 -18.08 23.08
N ILE A 158 9.31 -17.75 21.84
CA ILE A 158 8.89 -18.70 20.83
C ILE A 158 10.06 -18.90 19.87
N PRO A 159 10.65 -20.10 19.80
CA PRO A 159 11.80 -20.35 18.95
C PRO A 159 11.48 -20.03 17.47
N ARG A 160 12.35 -19.28 16.81
CA ARG A 160 12.22 -18.99 15.35
C ARG A 160 12.40 -20.23 14.47
N THR A 161 12.74 -21.37 15.02
CA THR A 161 12.78 -22.64 14.28
C THR A 161 11.41 -23.08 13.74
N ILE A 162 10.32 -22.58 14.31
CA ILE A 162 8.96 -22.86 13.85
C ILE A 162 8.60 -21.97 12.65
N ASN A 163 9.02 -20.70 12.67
CA ASN A 163 8.81 -19.77 11.58
C ASN A 163 10.06 -18.89 11.42
N THR A 164 10.83 -19.15 10.37
CA THR A 164 12.14 -18.53 10.13
C THR A 164 12.05 -17.21 9.33
N ILE A 165 10.85 -16.82 8.90
CA ILE A 165 10.66 -15.64 8.05
C ILE A 165 10.98 -14.34 8.80
N SER A 166 11.54 -13.37 8.12
CA SER A 166 11.78 -12.03 8.64
C SER A 166 11.32 -10.94 7.67
N ALA A 167 10.93 -9.79 8.20
CA ALA A 167 10.56 -8.63 7.38
C ALA A 167 11.72 -8.19 6.45
N THR A 168 12.97 -8.41 6.84
CA THR A 168 14.14 -8.12 5.99
C THR A 168 14.21 -9.02 4.76
N GLN A 169 13.92 -10.33 4.91
CA GLN A 169 13.84 -11.26 3.77
C GLN A 169 12.71 -10.85 2.81
N ILE A 170 11.55 -10.52 3.35
CA ILE A 170 10.41 -10.07 2.54
C ILE A 170 10.75 -8.79 1.77
N ARG A 171 11.33 -7.77 2.43
CA ARG A 171 11.71 -6.54 1.72
C ARG A 171 12.73 -6.74 0.61
N LYS A 172 13.59 -7.75 0.74
CA LYS A 172 14.57 -8.09 -0.31
C LYS A 172 13.95 -8.88 -1.46
N ARG A 173 13.00 -9.78 -1.17
CA ARG A 173 12.41 -10.72 -2.13
C ARG A 173 10.91 -10.86 -1.90
N PRO A 174 10.12 -9.79 -2.14
CA PRO A 174 8.70 -9.77 -1.82
C PRO A 174 7.88 -10.75 -2.67
N MET A 175 8.27 -11.00 -3.92
CA MET A 175 7.55 -11.93 -4.77
C MET A 175 7.75 -13.39 -4.33
N THR A 176 8.96 -13.74 -3.88
CA THR A 176 9.26 -15.07 -3.30
C THR A 176 8.46 -15.30 -2.02
N PHE A 177 8.42 -14.33 -1.11
CA PHE A 177 7.79 -14.45 0.19
C PHE A 177 6.38 -13.84 0.27
N TRP A 178 5.70 -13.74 -0.86
CA TRP A 178 4.40 -13.09 -0.96
C TRP A 178 3.35 -13.64 0.00
N ASN A 179 3.29 -14.96 0.16
CA ASN A 179 2.32 -15.62 1.01
C ASN A 179 2.59 -15.41 2.50
N GLU A 180 3.80 -14.99 2.84
CA GLU A 180 4.19 -14.66 4.20
C GLU A 180 3.75 -13.25 4.62
N ILE A 181 3.39 -12.39 3.67
CA ILE A 181 2.93 -11.02 3.95
C ILE A 181 1.49 -11.07 4.45
N ILE A 182 1.26 -10.50 5.63
CA ILE A 182 -0.06 -10.45 6.26
C ILE A 182 -0.71 -9.09 6.06
N GLY A 183 -1.93 -9.12 5.54
CA GLY A 183 -2.78 -7.95 5.36
C GLY A 183 -2.74 -7.34 3.95
N PRO A 184 -3.93 -7.00 3.41
CA PRO A 184 -4.07 -6.45 2.06
C PRO A 184 -3.27 -5.16 1.86
N GLY A 185 -3.20 -4.28 2.87
CA GLY A 185 -2.48 -3.03 2.77
C GLY A 185 -0.96 -3.21 2.61
N PHE A 186 -0.36 -4.22 3.25
CA PHE A 186 1.04 -4.57 3.02
C PHE A 186 1.24 -5.24 1.67
N LYS A 187 0.36 -6.16 1.28
CA LYS A 187 0.41 -6.79 -0.05
C LYS A 187 0.31 -5.74 -1.16
N SER A 188 -0.65 -4.83 -1.07
CA SER A 188 -0.80 -3.74 -2.04
C SER A 188 0.45 -2.86 -2.16
N TYR A 189 1.19 -2.68 -1.07
CA TYR A 189 2.45 -1.93 -1.10
C TYR A 189 3.54 -2.63 -1.91
N PHE A 190 3.68 -3.97 -1.77
CA PHE A 190 4.70 -4.75 -2.46
C PHE A 190 4.28 -5.26 -3.84
N ALA A 191 3.00 -5.13 -4.20
CA ALA A 191 2.52 -5.56 -5.51
C ALA A 191 3.25 -4.84 -6.63
N LYS A 192 3.61 -5.58 -7.67
CA LYS A 192 4.11 -5.02 -8.92
C LYS A 192 2.99 -4.35 -9.68
N ARG A 193 3.27 -3.18 -10.27
CA ARG A 193 2.30 -2.38 -11.03
C ARG A 193 2.79 -2.16 -12.43
N ILE A 194 1.94 -2.55 -13.37
CA ILE A 194 2.15 -2.36 -14.80
C ILE A 194 1.10 -1.37 -15.30
N LEU A 195 1.53 -0.37 -16.04
CA LEU A 195 0.64 0.59 -16.68
C LEU A 195 0.61 0.35 -18.18
N ILE A 196 -0.57 0.42 -18.78
CA ILE A 196 -0.77 0.39 -20.23
C ILE A 196 -1.42 1.71 -20.64
N ILE A 197 -0.74 2.50 -21.45
CA ILE A 197 -1.20 3.80 -21.95
C ILE A 197 -1.11 3.90 -23.47
N GLY A 198 -1.85 4.83 -24.00
CA GLY A 198 -1.93 5.13 -25.44
C GLY A 198 -3.24 5.84 -25.75
N THR A 199 -3.42 6.23 -26.99
CA THR A 199 -4.65 6.87 -27.45
C THR A 199 -5.83 5.89 -27.54
N ALA A 200 -7.01 6.40 -27.86
CA ALA A 200 -8.20 5.57 -28.00
C ALA A 200 -8.04 4.51 -29.11
N SER A 201 -8.72 3.37 -28.97
CA SER A 201 -8.81 2.28 -29.97
C SER A 201 -7.55 1.46 -30.22
N GLU A 202 -6.50 1.59 -29.40
CA GLU A 202 -5.24 0.84 -29.59
C GLU A 202 -5.26 -0.57 -28.95
N GLY A 203 -6.38 -0.98 -28.35
CA GLY A 203 -6.51 -2.30 -27.73
C GLY A 203 -5.97 -2.41 -26.31
N LYS A 204 -5.72 -1.30 -25.61
CA LYS A 204 -5.23 -1.25 -24.23
C LYS A 204 -6.05 -2.11 -23.28
N SER A 205 -7.36 -1.89 -23.23
CA SER A 205 -8.27 -2.60 -22.30
C SER A 205 -8.32 -4.11 -22.58
N THR A 206 -8.26 -4.50 -23.86
CA THR A 206 -8.18 -5.92 -24.26
C THR A 206 -6.89 -6.53 -23.75
N LEU A 207 -5.75 -5.88 -23.99
CA LEU A 207 -4.44 -6.34 -23.54
C LEU A 207 -4.36 -6.40 -22.00
N THR A 208 -4.91 -5.40 -21.31
CA THR A 208 -4.99 -5.35 -19.83
C THR A 208 -5.72 -6.60 -19.29
N ARG A 209 -6.91 -6.89 -19.81
CA ARG A 209 -7.73 -8.01 -19.37
C ARG A 209 -7.07 -9.36 -19.68
N ASP A 210 -6.47 -9.51 -20.85
CA ASP A 210 -5.84 -10.77 -21.25
C ASP A 210 -4.55 -11.06 -20.49
N LEU A 211 -3.73 -10.04 -20.25
CA LEU A 211 -2.56 -10.17 -19.36
C LEU A 211 -2.99 -10.44 -17.91
N ALA A 212 -4.05 -9.80 -17.42
CA ALA A 212 -4.57 -10.05 -16.08
C ALA A 212 -5.06 -11.49 -15.92
N ARG A 213 -5.74 -12.05 -16.92
CA ARG A 213 -6.14 -13.47 -16.96
C ARG A 213 -4.93 -14.41 -16.98
N TYR A 214 -3.94 -14.09 -17.82
CA TYR A 214 -2.74 -14.94 -17.96
C TYR A 214 -1.94 -15.03 -16.66
N PHE A 215 -1.76 -13.91 -15.96
CA PHE A 215 -0.96 -13.83 -14.74
C PHE A 215 -1.75 -14.03 -13.45
N ASP A 216 -3.05 -14.27 -13.50
CA ASP A 216 -3.92 -14.21 -12.32
C ASP A 216 -3.72 -12.89 -11.54
N ALA A 217 -3.68 -11.75 -12.26
CA ALA A 217 -3.44 -10.43 -11.71
C ALA A 217 -4.74 -9.68 -11.37
N ASP A 218 -4.65 -8.71 -10.46
CA ASP A 218 -5.67 -7.66 -10.37
C ASP A 218 -5.51 -6.69 -11.54
N PHE A 219 -6.61 -6.09 -11.99
CA PHE A 219 -6.55 -5.03 -13.00
C PHE A 219 -7.48 -3.87 -12.65
N SER A 220 -7.28 -2.74 -13.28
CA SER A 220 -8.19 -1.60 -13.28
C SER A 220 -8.49 -1.19 -14.72
N GLU A 221 -9.74 -0.85 -14.96
CA GLU A 221 -10.18 -0.25 -16.22
C GLU A 221 -10.06 1.27 -16.18
N GLU A 222 -10.17 1.91 -17.32
CA GLU A 222 -10.19 3.37 -17.43
C GLU A 222 -11.52 3.90 -16.88
N TYR A 223 -11.47 4.59 -15.74
CA TYR A 223 -12.67 5.13 -15.10
C TYR A 223 -13.32 6.25 -15.92
N GLY A 224 -12.56 7.03 -16.66
CA GLY A 224 -13.08 8.08 -17.54
C GLY A 224 -14.11 7.53 -18.52
N HIS A 225 -13.85 6.35 -19.11
CA HIS A 225 -14.78 5.67 -19.99
C HIS A 225 -16.08 5.29 -19.26
N GLU A 226 -15.97 4.66 -18.09
CA GLU A 226 -17.13 4.27 -17.26
C GLU A 226 -17.98 5.49 -16.88
N ALA A 227 -17.35 6.58 -16.47
CA ALA A 227 -18.04 7.79 -16.04
C ALA A 227 -18.74 8.53 -17.20
N ILE A 228 -18.11 8.58 -18.38
CA ILE A 228 -18.70 9.17 -19.58
C ILE A 228 -19.88 8.33 -20.05
N ASP A 229 -19.75 6.99 -20.10
CA ASP A 229 -20.84 6.08 -20.46
C ASP A 229 -22.05 6.25 -19.52
N ALA A 230 -21.82 6.35 -18.22
CA ALA A 230 -22.88 6.59 -17.25
C ALA A 230 -23.61 7.94 -17.48
N LYS A 231 -22.91 8.99 -17.92
CA LYS A 231 -23.48 10.31 -18.23
C LYS A 231 -24.22 10.32 -19.56
N THR A 232 -23.79 9.52 -20.52
CA THR A 232 -24.28 9.56 -21.91
C THR A 232 -25.28 8.44 -22.21
N SER A 233 -25.49 7.48 -21.31
CA SER A 233 -26.39 6.32 -21.49
C SER A 233 -27.82 6.66 -21.91
N ASN A 234 -28.26 7.92 -21.74
CA ASN A 234 -29.59 8.43 -22.17
C ASN A 234 -29.51 9.40 -23.37
N ARG A 235 -28.36 9.52 -24.04
CA ARG A 235 -28.17 10.44 -25.17
C ARG A 235 -27.80 9.65 -26.43
N GLU A 236 -28.25 10.14 -27.58
CA GLU A 236 -27.95 9.49 -28.88
C GLU A 236 -26.47 9.57 -29.28
N HIS A 237 -25.70 10.51 -28.70
CA HIS A 237 -24.27 10.68 -28.96
C HIS A 237 -23.54 11.12 -27.70
N PRO A 238 -22.36 10.55 -27.39
CA PRO A 238 -21.48 11.04 -26.35
C PRO A 238 -21.00 12.45 -26.70
N ASP A 239 -21.00 13.33 -25.72
CA ASP A 239 -20.61 14.72 -25.88
C ASP A 239 -19.58 15.13 -24.82
N ASP A 240 -18.30 14.89 -25.12
CA ASP A 240 -17.16 15.24 -24.25
C ASP A 240 -17.02 16.75 -24.07
N THR A 241 -17.68 17.55 -24.93
CA THR A 241 -17.71 19.02 -24.82
C THR A 241 -18.37 19.50 -23.53
N GLN A 242 -19.14 18.64 -22.88
CA GLN A 242 -19.85 18.94 -21.65
C GLN A 242 -19.10 18.58 -20.37
N LEU A 243 -17.93 17.97 -20.45
CA LEU A 243 -17.11 17.66 -19.28
C LEU A 243 -16.70 18.92 -18.53
N THR A 244 -16.82 18.89 -17.22
CA THR A 244 -16.52 20.00 -16.32
C THR A 244 -15.19 19.76 -15.60
N LEU A 245 -14.66 20.77 -14.93
CA LEU A 245 -13.46 20.64 -14.08
C LEU A 245 -13.65 19.56 -13.00
N ASP A 246 -14.84 19.49 -12.37
CA ASP A 246 -15.14 18.48 -11.35
C ASP A 246 -15.15 17.05 -11.90
N ASP A 247 -15.50 16.86 -13.17
CA ASP A 247 -15.41 15.57 -13.82
C ASP A 247 -13.96 15.11 -13.93
N TYR A 248 -13.06 15.98 -14.33
CA TYR A 248 -11.64 15.68 -14.42
C TYR A 248 -11.01 15.39 -13.06
N PHE A 249 -11.40 16.12 -12.01
CA PHE A 249 -10.97 15.81 -10.64
C PHE A 249 -11.45 14.42 -10.20
N SER A 250 -12.71 14.09 -10.50
CA SER A 250 -13.27 12.76 -10.23
C SER A 250 -12.51 11.66 -10.99
N PHE A 251 -12.20 11.88 -12.28
CA PHE A 251 -11.43 10.92 -13.08
C PHE A 251 -10.06 10.66 -12.45
N LEU A 252 -9.35 11.70 -12.02
CA LEU A 252 -8.05 11.57 -11.37
C LEU A 252 -8.13 10.81 -10.03
N ASP A 253 -9.05 11.18 -9.16
CA ASP A 253 -9.15 10.59 -7.82
C ASP A 253 -9.62 9.13 -7.85
N VAL A 254 -10.61 8.80 -8.67
CA VAL A 254 -11.12 7.42 -8.77
C VAL A 254 -10.12 6.52 -9.48
N GLN A 255 -9.50 6.99 -10.58
CA GLN A 255 -8.46 6.21 -11.27
C GLN A 255 -7.26 5.94 -10.37
N TYR A 256 -6.82 6.94 -9.60
CA TYR A 256 -5.76 6.76 -8.60
C TYR A 256 -6.12 5.68 -7.57
N LYS A 257 -7.35 5.71 -7.05
CA LYS A 257 -7.85 4.69 -6.11
C LYS A 257 -7.89 3.30 -6.75
N TYR A 258 -8.37 3.18 -7.99
CA TYR A 258 -8.40 1.92 -8.72
C TYR A 258 -7.00 1.34 -8.93
N ASN A 259 -6.05 2.18 -9.33
CA ASN A 259 -4.67 1.76 -9.60
C ASN A 259 -3.87 1.44 -8.32
N THR A 260 -4.20 2.07 -7.17
CA THR A 260 -3.54 1.78 -5.89
C THR A 260 -4.03 0.51 -5.23
N THR A 261 -5.29 0.12 -5.45
CA THR A 261 -5.88 -1.06 -4.81
C THR A 261 -5.39 -2.34 -5.48
N CYS A 262 -4.73 -3.21 -4.71
CA CYS A 262 -4.21 -4.48 -5.19
C CYS A 262 -4.15 -5.51 -4.07
N ASN A 263 -4.63 -6.73 -4.31
CA ASN A 263 -4.58 -7.86 -3.39
C ASN A 263 -3.72 -9.02 -3.91
N LYS A 264 -3.29 -8.96 -5.17
CA LYS A 264 -2.46 -9.97 -5.84
C LYS A 264 -1.02 -9.48 -6.02
N LYS A 265 -0.14 -10.36 -6.47
CA LYS A 265 1.28 -10.03 -6.73
C LYS A 265 1.46 -8.95 -7.80
N LEU A 266 0.52 -8.87 -8.72
CA LEU A 266 0.54 -8.03 -9.89
C LEU A 266 -0.76 -7.25 -10.01
N LYS A 267 -0.65 -5.98 -10.36
CA LYS A 267 -1.73 -5.09 -10.79
C LYS A 267 -1.43 -4.59 -12.18
N ILE A 268 -2.37 -4.74 -13.10
CA ILE A 268 -2.29 -4.18 -14.45
C ILE A 268 -3.31 -3.05 -14.55
N CYS A 269 -2.84 -1.85 -14.88
CA CYS A 269 -3.63 -0.64 -14.93
C CYS A 269 -3.88 -0.23 -16.39
N ASP A 270 -5.14 -0.17 -16.79
CA ASP A 270 -5.55 0.47 -18.03
C ASP A 270 -5.72 1.95 -17.76
N SER A 271 -4.78 2.74 -18.26
CA SER A 271 -4.72 4.18 -18.05
C SER A 271 -4.40 4.64 -16.61
N ASP A 272 -4.03 5.90 -16.49
CA ASP A 272 -3.81 6.62 -15.23
C ASP A 272 -4.01 8.15 -15.41
N ALA A 273 -3.50 8.95 -14.47
CA ALA A 273 -3.56 10.40 -14.51
C ALA A 273 -3.05 11.00 -15.83
N MET A 274 -2.02 10.41 -16.47
CA MET A 274 -1.48 10.90 -17.74
C MET A 274 -2.52 10.91 -18.86
N THR A 275 -3.39 9.88 -18.89
CA THR A 275 -4.46 9.81 -19.89
C THR A 275 -5.47 10.94 -19.69
N THR A 276 -5.89 11.18 -18.45
CA THR A 276 -6.78 12.30 -18.11
C THR A 276 -6.16 13.64 -18.46
N LEU A 277 -4.88 13.85 -18.10
CA LEU A 277 -4.14 15.08 -18.45
C LEU A 277 -3.96 15.26 -19.96
N MET A 278 -3.72 14.18 -20.69
CA MET A 278 -3.62 14.21 -22.16
C MET A 278 -4.91 14.77 -22.77
N TYR A 279 -6.07 14.24 -22.39
CA TYR A 279 -7.35 14.74 -22.90
C TYR A 279 -7.63 16.17 -22.44
N ALA A 280 -7.43 16.48 -21.16
CA ALA A 280 -7.62 17.83 -20.63
C ALA A 280 -6.76 18.85 -21.39
N LYS A 281 -5.47 18.55 -21.62
CA LYS A 281 -4.57 19.44 -22.38
C LYS A 281 -4.98 19.57 -23.83
N TYR A 282 -5.35 18.47 -24.47
CA TYR A 282 -5.77 18.47 -25.85
C TYR A 282 -7.06 19.30 -26.04
N TYR A 283 -8.05 19.10 -25.19
CA TYR A 283 -9.32 19.82 -25.26
C TYR A 283 -9.23 21.27 -24.81
N SER A 284 -8.32 21.65 -23.91
CA SER A 284 -8.15 23.04 -23.47
C SER A 284 -7.72 23.98 -24.59
N THR A 285 -7.23 23.47 -25.72
CA THR A 285 -6.84 24.26 -26.90
C THR A 285 -7.96 24.42 -27.90
N ASP A 286 -9.13 23.81 -27.69
CA ASP A 286 -10.25 23.80 -28.64
C ASP A 286 -11.51 24.39 -27.99
N SER A 287 -11.96 25.53 -28.53
CA SER A 287 -13.11 26.30 -28.01
C SER A 287 -14.46 25.55 -28.01
N ARG A 288 -14.53 24.39 -28.67
CA ARG A 288 -15.73 23.51 -28.61
C ARG A 288 -15.89 22.87 -27.25
N TYR A 289 -14.82 22.73 -26.48
CA TYR A 289 -14.82 22.10 -25.15
C TYR A 289 -14.91 23.15 -24.05
N ARG A 290 -15.45 22.77 -22.90
CA ARG A 290 -15.60 23.65 -21.73
C ARG A 290 -14.30 23.89 -20.98
N ILE A 291 -13.36 22.96 -21.08
CA ILE A 291 -12.08 23.02 -20.38
C ILE A 291 -11.18 24.08 -21.00
N THR A 292 -10.68 24.98 -20.17
CA THR A 292 -9.74 26.05 -20.56
C THR A 292 -8.29 25.68 -20.20
N GLU A 293 -7.33 26.47 -20.68
CA GLU A 293 -5.92 26.32 -20.25
C GLU A 293 -5.74 26.55 -18.75
N ASP A 294 -6.49 27.47 -18.14
CA ASP A 294 -6.45 27.71 -16.69
C ASP A 294 -7.02 26.51 -15.90
N ASP A 295 -8.03 25.83 -16.46
CA ASP A 295 -8.56 24.61 -15.86
C ASP A 295 -7.57 23.44 -15.98
N TYR A 296 -6.86 23.34 -17.12
CA TYR A 296 -5.80 22.34 -17.27
C TYR A 296 -4.74 22.46 -16.18
N VAL A 297 -4.29 23.68 -15.84
CA VAL A 297 -3.32 23.90 -14.77
C VAL A 297 -3.83 23.35 -13.44
N LYS A 298 -5.09 23.60 -13.11
CA LYS A 298 -5.72 23.08 -11.85
C LYS A 298 -5.82 21.56 -11.88
N ILE A 299 -6.14 20.95 -13.04
CA ILE A 299 -6.21 19.50 -13.20
C ILE A 299 -4.82 18.88 -13.04
N GLU A 300 -3.78 19.49 -13.59
CA GLU A 300 -2.39 19.05 -13.46
C GLU A 300 -1.90 19.12 -12.01
N GLU A 301 -2.21 20.22 -11.30
CA GLU A 301 -1.89 20.37 -9.86
C GLU A 301 -2.62 19.34 -8.98
N HIS A 302 -3.82 18.89 -9.37
CA HIS A 302 -4.58 17.88 -8.64
C HIS A 302 -4.08 16.45 -8.88
N ALA A 303 -3.40 16.20 -10.01
CA ALA A 303 -2.98 14.88 -10.43
C ALA A 303 -1.99 14.23 -9.45
N LYS A 304 -2.20 12.95 -9.20
CA LYS A 304 -1.32 12.10 -8.37
C LYS A 304 -0.75 10.98 -9.22
N PHE A 305 0.56 10.85 -9.22
CA PHE A 305 1.27 9.86 -9.99
C PHE A 305 1.71 8.67 -9.12
N LEU A 306 1.56 7.46 -9.63
CA LEU A 306 2.01 6.23 -9.00
C LEU A 306 3.35 5.80 -9.59
N LYS A 307 4.14 5.09 -8.80
CA LYS A 307 5.30 4.39 -9.35
C LYS A 307 4.82 3.10 -10.02
N TYR A 308 5.19 2.92 -11.27
CA TYR A 308 5.01 1.69 -12.03
C TYR A 308 6.35 0.97 -12.21
N ASP A 309 6.31 -0.36 -12.23
CA ASP A 309 7.50 -1.19 -12.51
C ASP A 309 7.78 -1.27 -14.01
N VAL A 310 6.74 -1.14 -14.85
CA VAL A 310 6.81 -1.00 -16.31
C VAL A 310 5.64 -0.18 -16.83
N ILE A 311 5.88 0.63 -17.84
CA ILE A 311 4.88 1.37 -18.59
C ILE A 311 4.89 0.88 -20.05
N PHE A 312 3.82 0.24 -20.47
CA PHE A 312 3.60 -0.11 -21.87
C PHE A 312 2.93 1.05 -22.59
N VAL A 313 3.54 1.49 -23.66
CA VAL A 313 3.00 2.56 -24.51
C VAL A 313 2.56 1.97 -25.85
N MET A 314 1.29 2.16 -26.21
CA MET A 314 0.69 1.76 -27.48
C MET A 314 0.49 2.99 -28.38
N PRO A 315 1.37 3.21 -29.36
CA PRO A 315 1.23 4.33 -30.31
C PRO A 315 -0.02 4.18 -31.21
N PRO A 316 -0.60 5.28 -31.69
CA PRO A 316 -1.75 5.23 -32.57
C PRO A 316 -1.45 4.52 -33.90
N GLN A 317 -2.38 3.67 -34.33
CA GLN A 317 -2.33 2.97 -35.62
C GLN A 317 -3.46 3.49 -36.53
N GLU A 318 -3.19 3.63 -37.80
CA GLU A 318 -4.11 4.25 -38.76
C GLU A 318 -5.48 3.56 -38.84
N ASN A 319 -5.48 2.23 -38.78
CA ASN A 319 -6.68 1.40 -38.96
C ASN A 319 -7.24 0.81 -37.65
N SER A 320 -6.85 1.32 -36.47
CA SER A 320 -7.25 0.76 -35.16
C SER A 320 -8.58 1.30 -34.64
N TRP A 321 -9.17 2.33 -35.29
CA TRP A 321 -10.36 3.00 -34.77
C TRP A 321 -11.58 2.07 -34.68
N VAL A 322 -12.17 2.00 -33.48
CA VAL A 322 -13.44 1.33 -33.20
C VAL A 322 -14.35 2.28 -32.46
N GLN A 323 -15.55 2.52 -32.97
CA GLN A 323 -16.58 3.30 -32.27
C GLN A 323 -17.31 2.37 -31.27
N ASP A 324 -17.26 2.70 -30.00
CA ASP A 324 -17.88 1.95 -28.90
C ASP A 324 -19.07 2.66 -28.24
N GLY A 325 -19.49 3.80 -28.81
CA GLY A 325 -20.62 4.57 -28.31
C GLY A 325 -20.27 5.63 -27.26
N CYS A 326 -19.09 5.57 -26.65
CA CYS A 326 -18.62 6.53 -25.65
C CYS A 326 -17.58 7.51 -26.17
N ARG A 327 -17.06 7.27 -27.37
CA ARG A 327 -15.95 8.05 -27.92
C ARG A 327 -16.43 9.27 -28.66
N ASP A 328 -15.78 10.41 -28.36
CA ASP A 328 -16.00 11.66 -29.08
C ASP A 328 -15.72 11.47 -30.59
N CYS A 329 -16.75 11.69 -31.41
CA CYS A 329 -16.65 11.61 -32.87
C CYS A 329 -15.95 12.81 -33.51
N LEU A 330 -15.72 13.89 -32.75
CA LEU A 330 -15.21 15.15 -33.29
C LEU A 330 -13.69 15.22 -33.36
N THR A 331 -12.96 14.43 -32.57
CA THR A 331 -11.50 14.52 -32.41
C THR A 331 -10.81 13.16 -32.43
N ASN A 332 -11.29 12.25 -33.29
CA ASN A 332 -10.80 10.86 -33.34
C ASN A 332 -10.24 10.44 -34.68
N SER A 333 -9.91 11.42 -35.56
CA SER A 333 -9.12 11.12 -36.74
C SER A 333 -7.73 10.55 -36.33
N PHE A 334 -7.07 9.88 -37.26
CA PHE A 334 -5.69 9.44 -37.01
C PHE A 334 -4.76 10.60 -36.66
N GLU A 335 -4.94 11.75 -37.33
CA GLU A 335 -4.19 12.97 -37.02
C GLU A 335 -4.45 13.50 -35.62
N ASP A 336 -5.69 13.47 -35.13
CA ASP A 336 -6.04 13.89 -33.78
C ASP A 336 -5.40 12.96 -32.76
N ARG A 337 -5.48 11.65 -32.97
CA ARG A 337 -4.81 10.65 -32.11
C ARG A 337 -3.29 10.81 -32.08
N GLN A 338 -2.67 11.19 -33.22
CA GLN A 338 -1.24 11.52 -33.25
C GLN A 338 -0.92 12.75 -32.39
N LYS A 339 -1.74 13.81 -32.44
CA LYS A 339 -1.58 15.01 -31.60
C LYS A 339 -1.75 14.67 -30.11
N GLN A 340 -2.80 13.92 -29.76
CA GLN A 340 -3.02 13.42 -28.39
C GLN A 340 -1.83 12.59 -27.92
N TYR A 341 -1.30 11.71 -28.77
CA TYR A 341 -0.12 10.92 -28.44
C TYR A 341 1.13 11.78 -28.18
N GLN A 342 1.35 12.84 -28.95
CA GLN A 342 2.45 13.77 -28.69
C GLN A 342 2.32 14.46 -27.33
N VAL A 343 1.10 14.87 -26.95
CA VAL A 343 0.81 15.41 -25.61
C VAL A 343 1.11 14.37 -24.53
N LEU A 344 0.62 13.13 -24.70
CA LEU A 344 0.86 12.03 -23.77
C LEU A 344 2.35 11.77 -23.56
N MET A 345 3.14 11.72 -24.64
CA MET A 345 4.58 11.48 -24.57
C MET A 345 5.33 12.62 -23.88
N LYS A 346 4.86 13.86 -24.02
CA LYS A 346 5.42 15.00 -23.29
C LYS A 346 5.17 14.86 -21.77
N ILE A 347 3.93 14.52 -21.38
CA ILE A 347 3.56 14.30 -19.97
C ILE A 347 4.35 13.11 -19.40
N LEU A 348 4.45 12.00 -20.13
CA LEU A 348 5.24 10.83 -19.73
C LEU A 348 6.69 11.19 -19.40
N GLY A 349 7.34 11.98 -20.30
CA GLY A 349 8.74 12.40 -20.10
C GLY A 349 8.94 13.38 -18.95
N GLN A 350 7.88 14.04 -18.45
CA GLN A 350 7.95 14.92 -17.28
C GLN A 350 7.89 14.15 -15.96
N HIS A 351 7.20 13.01 -15.91
CA HIS A 351 6.88 12.31 -14.68
C HIS A 351 7.59 10.96 -14.52
N TYR A 352 8.08 10.35 -15.58
CA TYR A 352 8.68 9.01 -15.55
C TYR A 352 10.01 8.92 -16.29
N CYS A 353 10.88 8.03 -15.81
CA CYS A 353 12.11 7.69 -16.50
C CYS A 353 11.83 6.84 -17.73
N THR A 354 12.55 7.07 -18.82
CA THR A 354 12.38 6.34 -20.09
C THR A 354 12.81 4.88 -20.02
N GLU A 355 13.62 4.49 -19.02
CA GLU A 355 14.10 3.12 -18.82
C GLU A 355 12.97 2.14 -18.47
N ASP A 356 11.92 2.61 -17.83
CA ASP A 356 10.75 1.79 -17.45
C ASP A 356 9.69 1.72 -18.57
N VAL A 357 9.95 2.35 -19.73
CA VAL A 357 8.98 2.49 -20.84
C VAL A 357 9.26 1.46 -21.94
N VAL A 358 8.25 0.71 -22.30
CA VAL A 358 8.28 -0.32 -23.36
C VAL A 358 7.21 -0.01 -24.41
N TYR A 359 7.62 0.19 -25.64
CA TYR A 359 6.71 0.45 -26.75
C TYR A 359 6.16 -0.85 -27.36
N LEU A 360 4.86 -0.93 -27.52
CA LEU A 360 4.13 -2.02 -28.16
C LEU A 360 3.63 -1.54 -29.55
N THR A 361 4.41 -1.81 -30.57
CA THR A 361 4.22 -1.23 -31.92
C THR A 361 3.85 -2.25 -32.99
N LYS A 362 3.58 -3.51 -32.57
CA LYS A 362 3.28 -4.61 -33.49
C LYS A 362 1.80 -4.98 -33.45
N ASN A 363 1.44 -6.08 -34.13
CA ASN A 363 0.12 -6.65 -34.02
C ASN A 363 -0.18 -7.10 -32.58
N TYR A 364 -1.44 -7.37 -32.29
CA TYR A 364 -1.92 -7.73 -30.96
C TYR A 364 -1.16 -8.90 -30.34
N TYR A 365 -0.96 -9.99 -31.09
CA TYR A 365 -0.31 -11.19 -30.58
C TYR A 365 1.15 -10.95 -30.20
N ASP A 366 1.90 -10.30 -31.06
CA ASP A 366 3.31 -9.96 -30.78
C ASP A 366 3.44 -8.99 -29.60
N ASN A 367 2.53 -8.04 -29.47
CA ASN A 367 2.45 -7.12 -28.35
C ASN A 367 2.14 -7.87 -27.04
N PHE A 368 1.20 -8.83 -27.07
CA PHE A 368 0.88 -9.67 -25.92
C PHE A 368 2.09 -10.52 -25.49
N ILE A 369 2.78 -11.19 -26.42
CA ILE A 369 3.96 -11.99 -26.12
C ILE A 369 5.07 -11.14 -25.52
N LYS A 370 5.36 -9.98 -26.11
CA LYS A 370 6.37 -9.02 -25.58
C LYS A 370 6.01 -8.55 -24.17
N ALA A 371 4.76 -8.15 -23.95
CA ALA A 371 4.31 -7.70 -22.63
C ALA A 371 4.40 -8.83 -21.59
N LYS A 372 4.01 -10.04 -21.96
CA LYS A 372 4.13 -11.23 -21.10
C LYS A 372 5.58 -11.49 -20.67
N GLU A 373 6.53 -11.43 -21.60
CA GLU A 373 7.95 -11.64 -21.31
C GLU A 373 8.50 -10.60 -20.33
N VAL A 374 8.20 -9.32 -20.57
CA VAL A 374 8.63 -8.22 -19.69
C VAL A 374 8.02 -8.36 -18.30
N ILE A 375 6.72 -8.63 -18.19
CA ILE A 375 6.05 -8.81 -16.89
C ILE A 375 6.64 -10.02 -16.14
N SER A 376 6.94 -11.12 -16.84
CA SER A 376 7.57 -12.30 -16.22
C SER A 376 8.92 -11.96 -15.58
N GLN A 377 9.71 -11.09 -16.21
CA GLN A 377 10.98 -10.61 -15.65
C GLN A 377 10.78 -9.75 -14.40
N VAL A 378 9.78 -8.85 -14.43
CA VAL A 378 9.45 -7.97 -13.28
C VAL A 378 8.98 -8.78 -12.06
N LEU A 379 8.35 -9.93 -12.26
CA LEU A 379 7.89 -10.80 -11.18
C LEU A 379 8.99 -11.68 -10.58
N THR A 380 10.20 -11.68 -11.14
CA THR A 380 11.37 -12.30 -10.51
C THR A 380 12.02 -11.32 -9.52
N ASP A 381 12.30 -11.78 -8.28
CA ASP A 381 12.96 -10.95 -7.26
C ASP A 381 14.46 -10.76 -7.56
#